data_75fa9753bdabf9cdff6f02090b5d9774
#
_entry.id   75fa9753bdabf9cdff6f02090b5d9774
#
_cell.length_a   1.000
_cell.length_b   1.000
_cell.length_c   1.000
_cell.angle_alpha   90.00
_cell.angle_beta   90.00
_cell.angle_gamma   90.00
#
_symmetry.space_group_name_H-M   'P 1'
#
loop_
_entity.id
_entity.type
_entity.pdbx_description
1 polymer ?
#
loop_
_entity_poly.entity_id
_entity_poly.type
_entity_poly.pdbx_seq_one_letter_code
_entity_poly.pdbx_strand_id
1 'polypeptide(L)'
;MTVTSGEPPYETPDWVHPLCFPLAQEAGDDGCVVGLLRWPKAKLSTELPVIRCEKSGQVTVLSKSVAGYATRLAAELDFAESPLAEEAVSFANERWPYEKQYEAGSVKNFGRGLERYMILRVGPFPDTYQSLAQGHLDRNDVTSALITAEKACSEFAEFGALHVWQAHMLSKEPGYGEEARDAARTALEKPLWTLGFSSRAQFESLTTLAEKKGGLDGFATEYRQKPVQVQNTAIAEQYTDKAARAMDEAVLAAAQADSAVSWEPLRPLLAECYAKADINDVARLCQGPSDAP
;
A
#
# COMPACT_ATOMS: atom_id res chain seq x y z
N MET A 1 8.67 19.17 -9.19
CA MET A 1 9.43 18.23 -8.31
C MET A 1 10.90 18.52 -8.47
N THR A 2 11.57 19.06 -7.46
CA THR A 2 13.02 19.25 -7.50
C THR A 2 13.65 18.02 -6.86
N VAL A 3 14.17 17.11 -7.65
CA VAL A 3 14.94 15.95 -7.16
C VAL A 3 16.38 16.39 -7.01
N THR A 4 16.81 16.59 -5.77
CA THR A 4 18.25 16.77 -5.46
C THR A 4 18.86 15.40 -5.19
N SER A 5 19.94 15.09 -5.91
CA SER A 5 20.66 13.83 -5.81
C SER A 5 21.54 13.81 -4.56
N GLY A 6 21.41 12.78 -3.71
CA GLY A 6 22.54 12.32 -2.88
C GLY A 6 22.30 12.03 -1.40
N GLU A 7 21.47 12.75 -0.70
CA GLU A 7 21.02 12.46 0.68
C GLU A 7 19.51 12.63 0.73
N PRO A 8 18.76 11.92 1.58
CA PRO A 8 17.36 12.24 1.78
C PRO A 8 17.31 13.71 2.22
N PRO A 9 16.66 14.60 1.44
CA PRO A 9 16.80 16.06 1.61
C PRO A 9 16.07 16.59 2.84
N TYR A 10 15.58 15.71 3.72
CA TYR A 10 14.81 16.05 4.91
C TYR A 10 14.88 14.93 5.93
N GLU A 11 14.82 15.30 7.20
CA GLU A 11 14.60 14.37 8.30
C GLU A 11 13.31 13.57 8.01
N THR A 12 13.43 12.24 8.03
CA THR A 12 12.25 11.38 7.79
C THR A 12 11.25 11.62 8.92
N PRO A 13 10.04 12.11 8.63
CA PRO A 13 9.06 12.36 9.66
C PRO A 13 8.70 11.10 10.46
N ASP A 14 8.44 11.22 11.75
CA ASP A 14 8.15 10.14 12.69
C ASP A 14 6.93 9.29 12.29
N TRP A 15 6.02 9.87 11.52
CA TRP A 15 4.82 9.22 11.01
C TRP A 15 5.06 8.37 9.75
N VAL A 16 6.23 8.46 9.10
CA VAL A 16 6.55 7.62 7.94
C VAL A 16 6.74 6.17 8.39
N HIS A 17 6.07 5.26 7.68
CA HIS A 17 6.10 3.83 7.99
C HIS A 17 7.54 3.29 8.08
N PRO A 18 7.88 2.49 9.11
CA PRO A 18 9.26 2.03 9.34
C PRO A 18 9.88 1.22 8.20
N LEU A 19 9.06 0.56 7.38
CA LEU A 19 9.51 -0.20 6.22
C LEU A 19 9.52 0.63 4.92
N CYS A 20 9.26 1.94 5.01
CA CYS A 20 9.30 2.86 3.87
C CYS A 20 10.68 3.49 3.75
N PHE A 21 11.30 3.32 2.59
CA PHE A 21 12.44 4.13 2.17
C PHE A 21 11.90 5.39 1.48
N PRO A 22 11.96 6.57 2.10
CA PRO A 22 11.37 7.79 1.55
C PRO A 22 12.13 8.26 0.30
N LEU A 23 11.39 8.62 -0.75
CA LEU A 23 11.96 9.15 -2.00
C LEU A 23 11.64 10.63 -2.22
N ALA A 24 10.41 11.02 -1.92
CA ALA A 24 9.94 12.38 -2.17
C ALA A 24 8.81 12.73 -1.20
N GLN A 25 8.72 14.01 -0.86
CA GLN A 25 7.57 14.59 -0.19
C GLN A 25 6.69 15.28 -1.22
N GLU A 26 5.38 15.02 -1.19
CA GLU A 26 4.43 15.73 -2.04
C GLU A 26 4.32 17.19 -1.59
N ALA A 27 4.34 18.10 -2.57
CA ALA A 27 4.11 19.52 -2.30
C ALA A 27 2.62 19.74 -2.04
N GLY A 28 2.28 20.15 -0.82
CA GLY A 28 0.89 20.43 -0.41
C GLY A 28 0.78 20.45 1.12
N ASP A 29 -0.40 20.80 1.62
CA ASP A 29 -0.67 20.94 3.05
C ASP A 29 -0.64 19.58 3.80
N ASP A 30 -0.82 18.48 3.10
CA ASP A 30 -0.98 17.16 3.72
C ASP A 30 0.35 16.46 4.02
N GLY A 31 1.45 16.93 3.42
CA GLY A 31 2.81 16.47 3.73
C GLY A 31 3.00 14.96 3.52
N CYS A 32 2.38 14.38 2.49
CA CYS A 32 2.53 12.96 2.18
C CYS A 32 3.94 12.64 1.70
N VAL A 33 4.44 11.45 2.04
CA VAL A 33 5.74 10.94 1.59
C VAL A 33 5.51 9.77 0.64
N VAL A 34 6.09 9.87 -0.55
CA VAL A 34 6.19 8.75 -1.50
C VAL A 34 7.52 8.05 -1.27
N GLY A 35 7.49 6.73 -1.20
CA GLY A 35 8.69 5.94 -0.95
C GLY A 35 8.57 4.51 -1.43
N LEU A 36 9.63 3.73 -1.20
CA LEU A 36 9.70 2.32 -1.53
C LEU A 36 9.40 1.47 -0.29
N LEU A 37 8.51 0.50 -0.44
CA LEU A 37 8.20 -0.43 0.64
C LEU A 37 9.17 -1.61 0.61
N ARG A 38 9.92 -1.80 1.68
CA ARG A 38 10.80 -2.95 1.86
C ARG A 38 10.11 -4.03 2.71
N TRP A 39 9.45 -4.98 2.05
CA TRP A 39 8.89 -6.13 2.75
C TRP A 39 10.00 -6.99 3.36
N PRO A 40 9.92 -7.32 4.67
CA PRO A 40 10.98 -8.09 5.33
C PRO A 40 11.23 -9.47 4.72
N LYS A 41 10.16 -10.12 4.25
CA LYS A 41 10.22 -11.46 3.63
C LYS A 41 10.56 -11.42 2.11
N ALA A 42 10.62 -10.24 1.49
CA ALA A 42 10.96 -10.13 0.08
C ALA A 42 12.46 -10.33 -0.15
N LYS A 43 12.80 -11.01 -1.24
CA LYS A 43 14.23 -11.16 -1.66
C LYS A 43 14.79 -9.79 -2.04
N LEU A 44 16.08 -9.57 -1.79
CA LEU A 44 16.77 -8.31 -2.15
C LEU A 44 16.74 -7.99 -3.66
N SER A 45 16.58 -9.01 -4.51
CA SER A 45 16.45 -8.86 -5.96
C SER A 45 15.04 -8.53 -6.45
N THR A 46 14.06 -8.45 -5.54
CA THR A 46 12.68 -8.15 -5.90
C THR A 46 12.50 -6.65 -6.04
N GLU A 47 11.80 -6.21 -7.08
CA GLU A 47 11.37 -4.82 -7.22
C GLU A 47 10.51 -4.41 -6.02
N LEU A 48 10.76 -3.21 -5.51
CA LEU A 48 10.06 -2.69 -4.35
C LEU A 48 8.80 -1.92 -4.79
N PRO A 49 7.64 -2.18 -4.15
CA PRO A 49 6.45 -1.39 -4.41
C PRO A 49 6.65 0.08 -4.04
N VAL A 50 6.06 0.96 -4.81
CA VAL A 50 5.95 2.38 -4.49
C VAL A 50 4.72 2.57 -3.63
N ILE A 51 4.90 3.21 -2.47
CA ILE A 51 3.85 3.51 -1.52
C ILE A 51 3.80 5.01 -1.21
N ARG A 52 2.65 5.44 -0.72
CA ARG A 52 2.42 6.75 -0.14
C ARG A 52 2.11 6.58 1.33
N CYS A 53 2.85 7.31 2.17
CA CYS A 53 2.59 7.42 3.60
C CYS A 53 1.97 8.78 3.90
N GLU A 54 0.97 8.81 4.77
CA GLU A 54 0.26 10.01 5.20
C GLU A 54 0.46 10.26 6.70
N LYS A 55 0.32 11.49 7.15
CA LYS A 55 0.42 11.86 8.58
C LYS A 55 -0.57 11.14 9.47
N SER A 56 -1.68 10.68 8.90
CA SER A 56 -2.66 9.83 9.58
C SER A 56 -2.12 8.45 9.95
N GLY A 57 -0.93 8.08 9.46
CA GLY A 57 -0.38 6.71 9.53
C GLY A 57 -0.89 5.79 8.42
N GLN A 58 -1.74 6.29 7.54
CA GLN A 58 -2.24 5.55 6.39
C GLN A 58 -1.11 5.26 5.39
N VAL A 59 -1.09 4.02 4.90
CA VAL A 59 -0.17 3.59 3.84
C VAL A 59 -0.99 3.13 2.64
N THR A 60 -0.72 3.70 1.48
CA THR A 60 -1.38 3.37 0.22
C THR A 60 -0.37 2.88 -0.79
N VAL A 61 -0.61 1.73 -1.42
CA VAL A 61 0.22 1.25 -2.54
C VAL A 61 -0.13 2.00 -3.81
N LEU A 62 0.88 2.56 -4.47
CA LEU A 62 0.72 3.30 -5.72
C LEU A 62 1.09 2.45 -6.95
N SER A 63 2.13 1.62 -6.84
CA SER A 63 2.61 0.76 -7.93
C SER A 63 3.41 -0.41 -7.37
N LYS A 64 3.50 -1.49 -8.15
CA LYS A 64 4.36 -2.65 -7.82
C LYS A 64 5.84 -2.39 -8.04
N SER A 65 6.19 -1.37 -8.81
CA SER A 65 7.58 -1.05 -9.16
C SER A 65 7.77 0.43 -9.43
N VAL A 66 9.02 0.89 -9.32
CA VAL A 66 9.41 2.27 -9.68
C VAL A 66 9.23 2.51 -11.18
N ALA A 67 9.61 1.54 -12.00
CA ALA A 67 9.45 1.63 -13.45
C ALA A 67 7.97 1.82 -13.85
N GLY A 68 7.08 0.98 -13.30
CA GLY A 68 5.64 1.11 -13.53
C GLY A 68 5.08 2.46 -13.07
N TYR A 69 5.55 2.96 -11.92
CA TYR A 69 5.12 4.27 -11.42
C TYR A 69 5.58 5.43 -12.30
N ALA A 70 6.86 5.42 -12.73
CA ALA A 70 7.39 6.45 -13.62
C ALA A 70 6.69 6.44 -14.99
N THR A 71 6.47 5.27 -15.57
CA THR A 71 5.73 5.14 -16.84
C THR A 71 4.29 5.61 -16.71
N ARG A 72 3.65 5.31 -15.59
CA ARG A 72 2.31 5.82 -15.27
C ARG A 72 2.27 7.34 -15.26
N LEU A 73 3.18 7.99 -14.52
CA LEU A 73 3.25 9.45 -14.44
C LEU A 73 3.49 10.08 -15.82
N ALA A 74 4.38 9.49 -16.62
CA ALA A 74 4.61 9.94 -17.99
C ALA A 74 3.33 9.87 -18.83
N ALA A 75 2.60 8.76 -18.76
CA ALA A 75 1.36 8.56 -19.50
C ALA A 75 0.22 9.51 -19.03
N GLU A 76 0.10 9.76 -17.73
CA GLU A 76 -0.89 10.67 -17.16
C GLU A 76 -0.60 12.13 -17.58
N LEU A 77 0.67 12.56 -17.48
CA LEU A 77 1.08 13.91 -17.86
C LEU A 77 0.94 14.15 -19.37
N ASP A 78 1.28 13.16 -20.19
CA ASP A 78 1.10 13.23 -21.65
C ASP A 78 -0.39 13.27 -22.04
N PHE A 79 -1.21 12.44 -21.41
CA PHE A 79 -2.64 12.44 -21.67
C PHE A 79 -3.32 13.75 -21.27
N ALA A 80 -2.85 14.35 -20.17
CA ALA A 80 -3.32 15.66 -19.68
C ALA A 80 -2.71 16.87 -20.45
N GLU A 81 -1.86 16.63 -21.45
CA GLU A 81 -1.13 17.69 -22.18
C GLU A 81 -0.34 18.61 -21.25
N SER A 82 0.22 18.06 -20.19
CA SER A 82 1.00 18.81 -19.21
C SER A 82 2.30 19.35 -19.85
N PRO A 83 2.75 20.56 -19.48
CA PRO A 83 4.06 21.05 -19.91
C PRO A 83 5.24 20.21 -19.42
N LEU A 84 5.03 19.33 -18.42
CA LEU A 84 6.03 18.40 -17.90
C LEU A 84 6.03 17.03 -18.60
N ALA A 85 5.15 16.82 -19.58
CA ALA A 85 4.97 15.52 -20.23
C ALA A 85 6.26 15.03 -20.91
N GLU A 86 6.92 15.90 -21.69
CA GLU A 86 8.14 15.55 -22.44
C GLU A 86 9.28 15.15 -21.49
N GLU A 87 9.48 15.90 -20.41
CA GLU A 87 10.48 15.58 -19.38
C GLU A 87 10.17 14.25 -18.68
N ALA A 88 8.92 14.01 -18.32
CA ALA A 88 8.49 12.78 -17.66
C ALA A 88 8.66 11.55 -18.57
N VAL A 89 8.34 11.68 -19.87
CA VAL A 89 8.53 10.60 -20.85
C VAL A 89 10.02 10.30 -21.05
N SER A 90 10.86 11.34 -21.18
CA SER A 90 12.32 11.18 -21.29
C SER A 90 12.87 10.48 -20.05
N PHE A 91 12.53 10.94 -18.87
CA PHE A 91 12.96 10.34 -17.60
C PHE A 91 12.56 8.88 -17.47
N ALA A 92 11.30 8.53 -17.78
CA ALA A 92 10.83 7.16 -17.71
C ALA A 92 11.56 6.24 -18.69
N ASN A 93 11.84 6.72 -19.91
CA ASN A 93 12.47 5.94 -20.97
C ASN A 93 13.98 5.80 -20.82
N GLU A 94 14.68 6.78 -20.25
CA GLU A 94 16.12 6.74 -20.01
C GLU A 94 16.50 5.72 -18.93
N ARG A 95 15.66 5.60 -17.88
CA ARG A 95 15.95 4.76 -16.72
C ARG A 95 15.59 3.31 -16.92
N TRP A 96 14.61 3.00 -17.79
CA TRP A 96 14.10 1.64 -18.02
C TRP A 96 13.97 1.34 -19.53
N PRO A 97 15.10 1.18 -20.26
CA PRO A 97 15.08 1.11 -21.70
C PRO A 97 14.54 -0.19 -22.32
N TYR A 98 14.35 -1.26 -21.54
CA TYR A 98 14.29 -2.58 -22.14
C TYR A 98 12.93 -3.23 -22.29
N GLU A 99 11.90 -2.88 -21.55
CA GLU A 99 10.67 -3.68 -21.64
C GLU A 99 9.37 -2.93 -21.96
N LYS A 100 9.25 -1.67 -21.65
CA LYS A 100 8.01 -0.90 -21.96
C LYS A 100 8.31 0.60 -22.02
N GLN A 101 9.00 1.04 -23.07
CA GLN A 101 9.12 2.47 -23.30
C GLN A 101 7.75 3.07 -23.58
N TYR A 102 7.44 4.19 -22.92
CA TYR A 102 6.24 4.95 -23.20
C TYR A 102 6.47 5.83 -24.43
N GLU A 103 5.59 5.72 -25.42
CA GLU A 103 5.57 6.60 -26.59
C GLU A 103 4.56 7.73 -26.37
N ALA A 104 5.00 8.98 -26.52
CA ALA A 104 4.12 10.14 -26.42
C ALA A 104 2.91 10.01 -27.38
N GLY A 105 1.72 10.34 -26.87
CA GLY A 105 0.46 10.21 -27.60
C GLY A 105 -0.12 8.80 -27.64
N SER A 106 0.57 7.77 -27.12
CA SER A 106 0.08 6.39 -27.22
C SER A 106 -1.23 6.15 -26.46
N VAL A 107 -1.51 6.86 -25.37
CA VAL A 107 -2.82 6.80 -24.68
C VAL A 107 -3.93 7.32 -25.58
N LYS A 108 -3.72 8.45 -26.23
CA LYS A 108 -4.71 9.04 -27.17
C LYS A 108 -4.94 8.14 -28.37
N ASN A 109 -3.86 7.60 -28.95
CA ASN A 109 -3.91 6.67 -30.07
C ASN A 109 -4.62 5.35 -29.74
N PHE A 110 -4.55 4.92 -28.46
CA PHE A 110 -5.25 3.73 -27.98
C PHE A 110 -6.77 3.88 -28.01
N GLY A 111 -7.31 5.07 -27.78
CA GLY A 111 -8.72 5.43 -27.98
C GLY A 111 -9.73 4.74 -27.04
N ARG A 112 -9.29 4.06 -25.98
CA ARG A 112 -10.15 3.32 -25.04
C ARG A 112 -10.08 3.83 -23.60
N GLY A 113 -9.53 5.03 -23.40
CA GLY A 113 -9.37 5.67 -22.11
C GLY A 113 -8.07 5.31 -21.39
N LEU A 114 -7.71 6.18 -20.45
CA LEU A 114 -6.45 6.11 -19.70
C LEU A 114 -6.38 4.84 -18.81
N GLU A 115 -7.43 4.53 -18.07
CA GLU A 115 -7.47 3.39 -17.13
C GLU A 115 -7.21 2.06 -17.85
N ARG A 116 -7.85 1.86 -19.01
CA ARG A 116 -7.64 0.64 -19.80
C ARG A 116 -6.24 0.59 -20.39
N TYR A 117 -5.72 1.73 -20.84
CA TYR A 117 -4.35 1.81 -21.30
C TYR A 117 -3.38 1.43 -20.17
N MET A 118 -3.56 1.99 -18.96
CA MET A 118 -2.73 1.68 -17.80
C MET A 118 -2.66 0.19 -17.53
N ILE A 119 -3.79 -0.48 -17.38
CA ILE A 119 -3.82 -1.92 -17.04
C ILE A 119 -3.24 -2.79 -18.16
N LEU A 120 -3.50 -2.45 -19.42
CA LEU A 120 -3.12 -3.31 -20.55
C LEU A 120 -1.71 -3.07 -21.06
N ARG A 121 -1.14 -1.89 -20.83
CA ARG A 121 0.12 -1.45 -21.44
C ARG A 121 1.20 -1.09 -20.44
N VAL A 122 0.83 -0.53 -19.29
CA VAL A 122 1.79 -0.07 -18.28
C VAL A 122 1.94 -1.10 -17.16
N GLY A 123 0.85 -1.40 -16.48
CA GLY A 123 0.85 -2.34 -15.36
C GLY A 123 -0.39 -2.23 -14.49
N PRO A 124 -0.48 -3.06 -13.44
CA PRO A 124 -1.58 -3.00 -12.50
C PRO A 124 -1.39 -1.83 -11.52
N PHE A 125 -2.45 -1.05 -11.33
CA PHE A 125 -2.54 0.02 -10.33
C PHE A 125 -3.85 -0.09 -9.55
N PRO A 126 -3.85 0.04 -8.21
CA PRO A 126 -5.04 -0.16 -7.39
C PRO A 126 -6.22 0.73 -7.78
N ASP A 127 -5.98 2.03 -7.87
CA ASP A 127 -6.98 3.04 -8.22
C ASP A 127 -7.55 2.87 -9.64
N THR A 128 -6.73 2.42 -10.57
CA THR A 128 -7.17 2.13 -11.94
C THR A 128 -8.15 0.96 -11.98
N TYR A 129 -7.91 -0.09 -11.19
CA TYR A 129 -8.87 -1.18 -11.05
C TYR A 129 -10.17 -0.72 -10.38
N GLN A 130 -10.06 0.13 -9.35
CA GLN A 130 -11.22 0.68 -8.65
C GLN A 130 -12.09 1.53 -9.59
N SER A 131 -11.47 2.40 -10.39
CA SER A 131 -12.14 3.22 -11.40
C SER A 131 -12.84 2.37 -12.46
N LEU A 132 -12.17 1.34 -12.98
CA LEU A 132 -12.76 0.43 -13.97
C LEU A 132 -13.94 -0.37 -13.41
N ALA A 133 -13.82 -0.89 -12.19
CA ALA A 133 -14.92 -1.62 -11.55
C ALA A 133 -16.11 -0.70 -11.30
N GLN A 134 -15.87 0.53 -10.83
CA GLN A 134 -16.94 1.53 -10.68
C GLN A 134 -17.61 1.82 -12.02
N GLY A 135 -16.83 2.02 -13.09
CA GLY A 135 -17.39 2.21 -14.43
C GLY A 135 -18.18 1.01 -14.96
N HIS A 136 -17.92 -0.23 -14.50
CA HIS A 136 -18.79 -1.39 -14.77
C HIS A 136 -20.09 -1.29 -13.97
N LEU A 137 -20.04 -0.96 -12.67
CA LEU A 137 -21.24 -0.80 -11.84
C LEU A 137 -22.15 0.32 -12.37
N ASP A 138 -21.61 1.45 -12.81
CA ASP A 138 -22.36 2.56 -13.39
C ASP A 138 -23.15 2.16 -14.65
N ARG A 139 -22.70 1.10 -15.33
CA ARG A 139 -23.38 0.49 -16.48
C ARG A 139 -24.25 -0.71 -16.09
N ASN A 140 -24.43 -0.97 -14.81
CA ASN A 140 -25.16 -2.11 -14.27
C ASN A 140 -24.56 -3.48 -14.66
N ASP A 141 -23.25 -3.52 -14.93
CA ASP A 141 -22.47 -4.72 -15.26
C ASP A 141 -21.72 -5.21 -14.01
N VAL A 142 -22.49 -5.75 -13.05
CA VAL A 142 -21.97 -6.24 -11.77
C VAL A 142 -20.95 -7.35 -11.97
N THR A 143 -21.17 -8.26 -12.92
CA THR A 143 -20.25 -9.37 -13.18
C THR A 143 -18.85 -8.89 -13.57
N SER A 144 -18.75 -7.95 -14.49
CA SER A 144 -17.44 -7.39 -14.89
C SER A 144 -16.78 -6.59 -13.75
N ALA A 145 -17.58 -5.90 -12.92
CA ALA A 145 -17.08 -5.22 -11.74
C ALA A 145 -16.43 -6.20 -10.75
N LEU A 146 -17.10 -7.33 -10.48
CA LEU A 146 -16.58 -8.38 -9.59
C LEU A 146 -15.28 -8.99 -10.11
N ILE A 147 -15.22 -9.37 -11.38
CA ILE A 147 -14.00 -9.90 -12.02
C ILE A 147 -12.86 -8.89 -11.91
N THR A 148 -13.14 -7.60 -12.11
CA THR A 148 -12.14 -6.52 -12.00
C THR A 148 -11.64 -6.39 -10.56
N ALA A 149 -12.53 -6.47 -9.57
CA ALA A 149 -12.17 -6.40 -8.15
C ALA A 149 -11.36 -7.61 -7.69
N GLU A 150 -11.74 -8.83 -8.07
CA GLU A 150 -10.96 -10.05 -7.79
C GLU A 150 -9.55 -9.97 -8.40
N LYS A 151 -9.45 -9.45 -9.63
CA LYS A 151 -8.16 -9.26 -10.28
C LYS A 151 -7.30 -8.26 -9.50
N ALA A 152 -7.86 -7.14 -9.04
CA ALA A 152 -7.16 -6.17 -8.21
C ALA A 152 -6.63 -6.80 -6.91
N CYS A 153 -7.48 -7.53 -6.18
CA CYS A 153 -7.10 -8.23 -4.96
C CYS A 153 -5.99 -9.28 -5.20
N SER A 154 -6.06 -10.00 -6.33
CA SER A 154 -5.02 -10.97 -6.72
C SER A 154 -3.68 -10.29 -7.05
N GLU A 155 -3.71 -9.16 -7.77
CA GLU A 155 -2.50 -8.42 -8.14
C GLU A 155 -1.80 -7.80 -6.93
N PHE A 156 -2.56 -7.40 -5.91
CA PHE A 156 -2.06 -6.74 -4.71
C PHE A 156 -2.40 -7.53 -3.43
N ALA A 157 -2.22 -8.85 -3.50
CA ALA A 157 -2.66 -9.77 -2.45
C ALA A 157 -2.10 -9.50 -1.04
N GLU A 158 -0.96 -8.82 -0.94
CA GLU A 158 -0.33 -8.44 0.32
C GLU A 158 -1.00 -7.22 1.00
N PHE A 159 -1.80 -6.44 0.24
CA PHE A 159 -2.40 -5.19 0.71
C PHE A 159 -3.88 -5.36 1.04
N GLY A 160 -4.23 -5.15 2.30
CA GLY A 160 -5.61 -5.27 2.78
C GLY A 160 -6.59 -4.25 2.20
N ALA A 161 -6.12 -3.07 1.79
CA ALA A 161 -6.96 -1.98 1.30
C ALA A 161 -7.85 -2.36 0.11
N LEU A 162 -7.39 -3.23 -0.79
CA LEU A 162 -8.20 -3.68 -1.92
C LEU A 162 -9.29 -4.67 -1.50
N HIS A 163 -9.03 -5.52 -0.51
CA HIS A 163 -10.06 -6.38 0.07
C HIS A 163 -11.09 -5.56 0.86
N VAL A 164 -10.68 -4.51 1.56
CA VAL A 164 -11.59 -3.53 2.18
C VAL A 164 -12.50 -2.89 1.14
N TRP A 165 -11.91 -2.37 0.05
CA TRP A 165 -12.67 -1.78 -1.04
C TRP A 165 -13.64 -2.78 -1.67
N GLN A 166 -13.19 -4.01 -1.95
CA GLN A 166 -14.04 -5.08 -2.49
C GLN A 166 -15.21 -5.38 -1.54
N ALA A 167 -14.95 -5.50 -0.24
CA ALA A 167 -15.98 -5.75 0.76
C ALA A 167 -17.06 -4.65 0.75
N HIS A 168 -16.64 -3.38 0.74
CA HIS A 168 -17.57 -2.25 0.68
C HIS A 168 -18.32 -2.14 -0.66
N MET A 169 -17.69 -2.50 -1.76
CA MET A 169 -18.34 -2.57 -3.06
C MET A 169 -19.45 -3.62 -3.05
N LEU A 170 -19.12 -4.85 -2.64
CA LEU A 170 -20.03 -5.98 -2.57
C LEU A 170 -21.19 -5.75 -1.60
N SER A 171 -20.96 -5.07 -0.48
CA SER A 171 -21.99 -4.78 0.52
C SER A 171 -23.12 -3.88 0.00
N LYS A 172 -22.90 -3.17 -1.09
CA LYS A 172 -23.89 -2.30 -1.75
C LYS A 172 -24.71 -3.05 -2.81
N GLU A 173 -24.23 -4.23 -3.24
CA GLU A 173 -24.86 -4.98 -4.32
C GLU A 173 -25.83 -6.02 -3.74
N PRO A 174 -27.09 -6.05 -4.20
CA PRO A 174 -28.07 -7.02 -3.73
C PRO A 174 -27.62 -8.47 -3.99
N GLY A 175 -27.68 -9.30 -2.95
CA GLY A 175 -27.35 -10.72 -3.04
C GLY A 175 -25.89 -11.08 -2.75
N TYR A 176 -24.99 -10.11 -2.56
CA TYR A 176 -23.55 -10.34 -2.32
C TYR A 176 -23.10 -10.13 -0.87
N GLY A 177 -24.03 -10.25 0.08
CA GLY A 177 -23.71 -10.02 1.51
C GLY A 177 -22.70 -11.02 2.10
N GLU A 178 -22.74 -12.28 1.68
CA GLU A 178 -21.77 -13.30 2.13
C GLU A 178 -20.38 -13.03 1.58
N GLU A 179 -20.29 -12.73 0.28
CA GLU A 179 -19.03 -12.40 -0.37
C GLU A 179 -18.42 -11.11 0.21
N ALA A 180 -19.25 -10.12 0.53
CA ALA A 180 -18.81 -8.90 1.20
C ALA A 180 -18.21 -9.21 2.57
N ARG A 181 -18.85 -10.08 3.35
CA ARG A 181 -18.38 -10.55 4.64
C ARG A 181 -17.05 -11.28 4.53
N ASP A 182 -16.91 -12.17 3.57
CA ASP A 182 -15.70 -12.96 3.35
C ASP A 182 -14.54 -12.07 2.89
N ALA A 183 -14.79 -11.09 2.03
CA ALA A 183 -13.80 -10.08 1.65
C ALA A 183 -13.35 -9.24 2.87
N ALA A 184 -14.29 -8.83 3.75
CA ALA A 184 -13.98 -8.11 4.97
C ALA A 184 -13.12 -8.95 5.94
N ARG A 185 -13.42 -10.24 6.09
CA ARG A 185 -12.61 -11.17 6.90
C ARG A 185 -11.20 -11.33 6.32
N THR A 186 -11.10 -11.50 5.01
CA THR A 186 -9.82 -11.59 4.30
C THR A 186 -8.99 -10.33 4.50
N ALA A 187 -9.60 -9.14 4.45
CA ALA A 187 -8.91 -7.89 4.75
C ALA A 187 -8.31 -7.88 6.16
N LEU A 188 -9.06 -8.32 7.18
CA LEU A 188 -8.60 -8.38 8.57
C LEU A 188 -7.52 -9.45 8.85
N GLU A 189 -7.23 -10.33 7.89
CA GLU A 189 -6.11 -11.28 7.95
C GLU A 189 -4.81 -10.71 7.35
N LYS A 190 -4.88 -9.58 6.65
CA LYS A 190 -3.70 -8.88 6.12
C LYS A 190 -3.04 -8.03 7.20
N PRO A 191 -1.77 -7.63 7.03
CA PRO A 191 -1.15 -6.66 7.94
C PRO A 191 -2.02 -5.42 8.08
N LEU A 192 -2.39 -5.05 9.29
CA LEU A 192 -3.43 -4.04 9.54
C LEU A 192 -3.06 -2.65 9.03
N TRP A 193 -1.76 -2.33 9.00
CA TRP A 193 -1.27 -1.08 8.44
C TRP A 193 -1.47 -0.98 6.91
N THR A 194 -1.74 -2.11 6.21
CA THR A 194 -2.05 -2.15 4.77
C THR A 194 -3.53 -1.93 4.44
N LEU A 195 -4.40 -1.81 5.45
CA LEU A 195 -5.84 -1.59 5.24
C LEU A 195 -6.17 -0.21 4.67
N GLY A 196 -5.23 0.74 4.75
CA GLY A 196 -5.45 2.10 4.28
C GLY A 196 -6.40 2.90 5.18
N PHE A 197 -6.47 2.59 6.48
CA PHE A 197 -7.32 3.28 7.44
C PHE A 197 -6.60 4.39 8.18
N SER A 198 -7.34 5.46 8.46
CA SER A 198 -6.90 6.62 9.23
C SER A 198 -7.81 6.94 10.42
N SER A 199 -8.91 6.20 10.61
CA SER A 199 -9.89 6.49 11.66
C SER A 199 -10.51 5.24 12.27
N ARG A 200 -10.99 5.37 13.51
CA ARG A 200 -11.77 4.35 14.22
C ARG A 200 -13.00 3.91 13.43
N ALA A 201 -13.72 4.85 12.84
CA ALA A 201 -14.96 4.56 12.11
C ALA A 201 -14.75 3.61 10.92
N GLN A 202 -13.61 3.70 10.21
CA GLN A 202 -13.29 2.79 9.10
C GLN A 202 -13.07 1.36 9.62
N PHE A 203 -12.37 1.19 10.74
CA PHE A 203 -12.21 -0.13 11.37
C PHE A 203 -13.53 -0.70 11.89
N GLU A 204 -14.36 0.12 12.53
CA GLU A 204 -15.69 -0.30 13.00
C GLU A 204 -16.59 -0.74 11.85
N SER A 205 -16.57 -0.01 10.73
CA SER A 205 -17.29 -0.40 9.51
C SER A 205 -16.83 -1.78 9.01
N LEU A 206 -15.52 -2.00 8.89
CA LEU A 206 -14.99 -3.27 8.41
C LEU A 206 -15.27 -4.43 9.38
N THR A 207 -15.06 -4.23 10.69
CA THR A 207 -15.32 -5.26 11.70
C THR A 207 -16.80 -5.61 11.81
N THR A 208 -17.68 -4.63 11.60
CA THR A 208 -19.13 -4.85 11.51
C THR A 208 -19.49 -5.67 10.28
N LEU A 209 -18.92 -5.34 9.11
CA LEU A 209 -19.15 -6.08 7.88
C LEU A 209 -18.61 -7.52 7.96
N ALA A 210 -17.49 -7.72 8.64
CA ALA A 210 -16.90 -9.04 8.93
C ALA A 210 -17.66 -9.84 10.01
N GLU A 211 -18.70 -9.26 10.59
CA GLU A 211 -19.47 -9.80 11.73
C GLU A 211 -18.59 -10.17 12.94
N LYS A 212 -17.61 -9.33 13.26
CA LYS A 212 -16.79 -9.50 14.45
C LYS A 212 -17.55 -9.13 15.71
N LYS A 213 -17.64 -10.05 16.68
CA LYS A 213 -18.30 -9.80 17.97
C LYS A 213 -17.60 -8.65 18.71
N GLY A 214 -18.37 -7.66 19.16
CA GLY A 214 -17.84 -6.50 19.88
C GLY A 214 -17.13 -5.48 18.98
N GLY A 215 -17.34 -5.53 17.64
CA GLY A 215 -16.76 -4.57 16.69
C GLY A 215 -15.25 -4.50 16.76
N LEU A 216 -14.69 -3.28 16.66
CA LEU A 216 -13.25 -3.05 16.75
C LEU A 216 -12.65 -3.53 18.08
N ASP A 217 -13.27 -3.23 19.21
CA ASP A 217 -12.72 -3.59 20.53
C ASP A 217 -12.71 -5.10 20.75
N GLY A 218 -13.76 -5.80 20.30
CA GLY A 218 -13.82 -7.24 20.29
C GLY A 218 -12.76 -7.87 19.39
N PHE A 219 -12.61 -7.35 18.19
CA PHE A 219 -11.56 -7.78 17.25
C PHE A 219 -10.16 -7.56 17.82
N ALA A 220 -9.88 -6.38 18.38
CA ALA A 220 -8.57 -6.09 18.99
C ALA A 220 -8.26 -7.03 20.15
N THR A 221 -9.26 -7.38 20.96
CA THR A 221 -9.12 -8.35 22.05
C THR A 221 -8.82 -9.75 21.51
N GLU A 222 -9.58 -10.22 20.53
CA GLU A 222 -9.35 -11.50 19.84
C GLU A 222 -7.95 -11.55 19.22
N TYR A 223 -7.54 -10.47 18.54
CA TYR A 223 -6.23 -10.37 17.90
C TYR A 223 -5.09 -10.53 18.91
N ARG A 224 -5.14 -9.83 20.06
CA ARG A 224 -4.13 -9.91 21.12
C ARG A 224 -4.07 -11.29 21.80
N GLN A 225 -5.18 -12.02 21.82
CA GLN A 225 -5.25 -13.37 22.38
C GLN A 225 -4.74 -14.47 21.43
N LYS A 226 -4.65 -14.19 20.13
CA LYS A 226 -4.10 -15.16 19.18
C LYS A 226 -2.64 -15.47 19.55
N PRO A 227 -2.27 -16.75 19.78
CA PRO A 227 -0.89 -17.10 20.03
C PRO A 227 -0.04 -16.76 18.81
N VAL A 228 1.12 -16.14 19.01
CA VAL A 228 2.15 -16.10 17.97
C VAL A 228 2.58 -17.55 17.76
N GLN A 229 2.50 -18.04 16.52
CA GLN A 229 2.91 -19.42 16.21
C GLN A 229 4.42 -19.54 16.39
N VAL A 230 4.85 -19.96 17.58
CA VAL A 230 6.28 -20.12 17.93
C VAL A 230 6.74 -21.57 17.77
N GLN A 231 5.82 -22.53 17.59
CA GLN A 231 6.18 -23.95 17.53
C GLN A 231 6.73 -24.33 16.14
N ASN A 232 8.02 -24.73 16.14
CA ASN A 232 8.78 -25.25 14.99
C ASN A 232 9.13 -24.27 13.85
N THR A 233 8.99 -22.96 14.06
CA THR A 233 9.45 -21.94 13.11
C THR A 233 10.92 -21.58 13.33
N ALA A 234 11.64 -21.27 12.26
CA ALA A 234 13.01 -20.76 12.34
C ALA A 234 13.05 -19.48 13.18
N ILE A 235 14.17 -19.25 13.89
CA ILE A 235 14.37 -18.06 14.75
C ILE A 235 14.07 -16.77 13.98
N ALA A 236 14.49 -16.68 12.72
CA ALA A 236 14.24 -15.55 11.85
C ALA A 236 12.74 -15.27 11.66
N GLU A 237 11.92 -16.30 11.46
CA GLU A 237 10.46 -16.15 11.31
C GLU A 237 9.81 -15.66 12.60
N GLN A 238 10.22 -16.17 13.76
CA GLN A 238 9.69 -15.74 15.06
C GLN A 238 9.89 -14.24 15.29
N TYR A 239 11.07 -13.70 14.98
CA TYR A 239 11.34 -12.27 15.11
C TYR A 239 10.62 -11.43 14.06
N THR A 240 10.51 -11.92 12.83
CA THR A 240 9.74 -11.26 11.78
C THR A 240 8.26 -11.17 12.14
N ASP A 241 7.68 -12.25 12.68
CA ASP A 241 6.27 -12.28 13.12
C ASP A 241 6.05 -11.40 14.36
N LYS A 242 7.04 -11.35 15.29
CA LYS A 242 7.01 -10.42 16.42
C LYS A 242 6.98 -8.97 15.97
N ALA A 243 7.79 -8.60 14.99
CA ALA A 243 7.81 -7.26 14.40
C ALA A 243 6.48 -6.92 13.72
N ALA A 244 5.95 -7.83 12.89
CA ALA A 244 4.67 -7.65 12.21
C ALA A 244 3.53 -7.46 13.23
N ARG A 245 3.49 -8.26 14.27
CA ARG A 245 2.51 -8.15 15.33
C ARG A 245 2.60 -6.82 16.07
N ALA A 246 3.80 -6.34 16.38
CA ALA A 246 3.98 -5.05 17.05
C ALA A 246 3.44 -3.88 16.20
N MET A 247 3.63 -3.93 14.88
CA MET A 247 3.06 -2.93 13.96
C MET A 247 1.53 -2.98 13.94
N ASP A 248 0.94 -4.17 13.86
CA ASP A 248 -0.52 -4.32 13.87
C ASP A 248 -1.13 -3.89 15.21
N GLU A 249 -0.48 -4.18 16.34
CA GLU A 249 -0.92 -3.72 17.65
C GLU A 249 -0.89 -2.19 17.79
N ALA A 250 0.10 -1.52 17.18
CA ALA A 250 0.15 -0.06 17.14
C ALA A 250 -1.01 0.52 16.33
N VAL A 251 -1.34 -0.09 15.18
CA VAL A 251 -2.49 0.31 14.37
C VAL A 251 -3.80 0.14 15.14
N LEU A 252 -3.98 -0.99 15.84
CA LEU A 252 -5.17 -1.24 16.66
C LEU A 252 -5.27 -0.24 17.81
N ALA A 253 -4.15 0.05 18.49
CA ALA A 253 -4.14 1.01 19.60
C ALA A 253 -4.50 2.41 19.12
N ALA A 254 -3.94 2.85 17.99
CA ALA A 254 -4.27 4.13 17.37
C ALA A 254 -5.75 4.20 16.96
N ALA A 255 -6.28 3.15 16.33
CA ALA A 255 -7.69 3.07 15.95
C ALA A 255 -8.62 3.10 17.17
N GLN A 256 -8.28 2.40 18.28
CA GLN A 256 -9.06 2.44 19.51
C GLN A 256 -9.05 3.82 20.17
N ALA A 257 -7.94 4.55 20.06
CA ALA A 257 -7.78 5.91 20.58
C ALA A 257 -8.30 6.99 19.63
N ASP A 258 -8.76 6.62 18.43
CA ASP A 258 -9.10 7.53 17.32
C ASP A 258 -7.99 8.55 17.04
N SER A 259 -6.77 8.07 16.96
CA SER A 259 -5.56 8.85 16.75
C SER A 259 -4.73 8.32 15.57
N ALA A 260 -3.81 9.17 15.09
CA ALA A 260 -2.82 8.72 14.10
C ALA A 260 -1.89 7.66 14.69
N VAL A 261 -1.38 6.76 13.83
CA VAL A 261 -0.36 5.78 14.23
C VAL A 261 0.97 6.50 14.41
N SER A 262 1.62 6.30 15.57
CA SER A 262 3.00 6.74 15.81
C SER A 262 3.95 5.55 15.68
N TRP A 263 4.88 5.63 14.75
CA TRP A 263 5.86 4.57 14.49
C TRP A 263 7.14 4.73 15.30
N GLU A 264 7.46 5.94 15.74
CA GLU A 264 8.72 6.26 16.42
C GLU A 264 8.98 5.36 17.63
N PRO A 265 8.04 5.13 18.56
CA PRO A 265 8.28 4.28 19.71
C PRO A 265 8.58 2.81 19.37
N LEU A 266 8.19 2.37 18.17
CA LEU A 266 8.38 0.99 17.72
C LEU A 266 9.70 0.77 16.99
N ARG A 267 10.30 1.80 16.42
CA ARG A 267 11.52 1.70 15.62
C ARG A 267 12.64 0.90 16.29
N PRO A 268 12.99 1.11 17.57
CA PRO A 268 14.03 0.32 18.23
C PRO A 268 13.69 -1.17 18.34
N LEU A 269 12.43 -1.49 18.67
CA LEU A 269 11.96 -2.88 18.74
C LEU A 269 12.02 -3.57 17.38
N LEU A 270 11.58 -2.88 16.32
CA LEU A 270 11.58 -3.40 14.97
C LEU A 270 13.01 -3.65 14.49
N ALA A 271 13.90 -2.69 14.71
CA ALA A 271 15.32 -2.83 14.39
C ALA A 271 15.96 -4.04 15.09
N GLU A 272 15.70 -4.23 16.39
CA GLU A 272 16.16 -5.39 17.14
C GLU A 272 15.60 -6.70 16.56
N CYS A 273 14.30 -6.75 16.26
CA CYS A 273 13.68 -7.94 15.70
C CYS A 273 14.28 -8.32 14.34
N TYR A 274 14.43 -7.36 13.44
CA TYR A 274 14.99 -7.63 12.11
C TYR A 274 16.49 -7.95 12.14
N ALA A 275 17.24 -7.35 13.05
CA ALA A 275 18.65 -7.75 13.27
C ALA A 275 18.75 -9.20 13.75
N LYS A 276 17.91 -9.64 14.70
CA LYS A 276 17.85 -11.04 15.16
C LYS A 276 17.33 -12.02 14.10
N ALA A 277 16.56 -11.52 13.14
CA ALA A 277 16.11 -12.28 11.98
C ALA A 277 17.15 -12.33 10.83
N ASP A 278 18.32 -11.71 11.00
CA ASP A 278 19.37 -11.53 9.98
C ASP A 278 18.91 -10.76 8.74
N ILE A 279 17.96 -9.82 8.91
CA ILE A 279 17.47 -8.91 7.86
C ILE A 279 18.03 -7.52 8.12
N ASN A 280 19.36 -7.41 8.00
CA ASN A 280 20.12 -6.24 8.46
C ASN A 280 19.85 -4.96 7.68
N ASP A 281 19.42 -5.05 6.41
CA ASP A 281 19.00 -3.90 5.61
C ASP A 281 17.68 -3.29 6.15
N VAL A 282 16.73 -4.13 6.53
CA VAL A 282 15.47 -3.69 7.15
C VAL A 282 15.71 -3.18 8.57
N ALA A 283 16.59 -3.83 9.34
CA ALA A 283 16.95 -3.37 10.67
C ALA A 283 17.50 -1.93 10.65
N ARG A 284 18.41 -1.64 9.71
CA ARG A 284 18.94 -0.27 9.50
C ARG A 284 17.88 0.72 9.05
N LEU A 285 16.98 0.31 8.16
CA LEU A 285 15.87 1.16 7.72
C LEU A 285 14.97 1.56 8.90
N CYS A 286 14.69 0.63 9.81
CA CYS A 286 13.89 0.90 11.01
C CYS A 286 14.58 1.86 12.00
N GLN A 287 15.90 1.90 12.05
CA GLN A 287 16.65 2.82 12.92
C GLN A 287 16.54 4.29 12.48
N GLY A 288 16.15 4.52 11.23
CA GLY A 288 16.16 5.85 10.64
C GLY A 288 17.58 6.29 10.23
N PRO A 289 17.73 7.50 9.71
CA PRO A 289 19.05 8.06 9.45
C PRO A 289 19.80 8.13 10.78
N SER A 290 20.82 7.30 10.94
CA SER A 290 21.74 7.44 12.05
C SER A 290 22.41 8.80 11.92
N ASP A 291 22.48 9.57 13.02
CA ASP A 291 23.47 10.62 13.17
C ASP A 291 24.85 9.96 12.97
N ALA A 292 25.28 9.86 11.73
CA ALA A 292 26.63 9.44 11.42
C ALA A 292 27.57 10.56 11.90
N PRO A 293 28.60 10.25 12.70
CA PRO A 293 29.53 11.22 13.19
C PRO A 293 30.33 11.89 12.07
#